data_96cff4aab640aac5f6ecd34b3684d46d
#
_entry.id   96cff4aab640aac5f6ecd34b3684d46d
#
_cell.length_a   1.000
_cell.length_b   1.000
_cell.length_c   1.000
_cell.angle_alpha   90.00
_cell.angle_beta   90.00
_cell.angle_gamma   90.00
#
_symmetry.space_group_name_H-M   'P 1'
#
loop_
_entity.id
_entity.type
_entity.pdbx_description
1 polymer ?
#
loop_
_entity_poly.entity_id
_entity_poly.type
_entity_poly.pdbx_seq_one_letter_code
_entity_poly.pdbx_strand_id
1 'polypeptide(L)'
;MKLTDNEIIMLMSQSQTSEKGLRGMMDAYQSRLYWHIRRLIVQHDLAQDVLQDTFIKAFQNFAQFKNDSQLYTWLYRIATNEALQQLAKMKKMQKADEDAKHHMQRLVADNAEHDAEEIQILLQKAIQTLPEKQKLVFNIRYYDELPFEEISKILDMSVSTCKTNYHYAKEKIENYIRENHEI
;
A
#
# COMPACT_ATOMS: atom_id res chain seq x y z
N MET A 1 17.50 -19.48 3.61
CA MET A 1 17.45 -19.28 2.14
C MET A 1 16.01 -18.89 1.81
N LYS A 2 15.76 -17.72 1.21
CA LYS A 2 14.39 -17.30 0.86
C LYS A 2 13.91 -18.17 -0.31
N LEU A 3 12.66 -18.62 -0.26
CA LEU A 3 12.04 -19.35 -1.37
C LEU A 3 11.79 -18.41 -2.56
N THR A 4 11.92 -18.94 -3.76
CA THR A 4 11.49 -18.26 -4.99
C THR A 4 9.97 -18.30 -5.13
N ASP A 5 9.41 -17.41 -5.94
CA ASP A 5 7.96 -17.38 -6.20
C ASP A 5 7.44 -18.73 -6.72
N ASN A 6 8.18 -19.37 -7.62
CA ASN A 6 7.81 -20.70 -8.15
C ASN A 6 7.77 -21.77 -7.06
N GLU A 7 8.73 -21.76 -6.13
CA GLU A 7 8.75 -22.68 -4.99
C GLU A 7 7.58 -22.41 -4.04
N ILE A 8 7.28 -21.13 -3.75
CA ILE A 8 6.13 -20.74 -2.95
C ILE A 8 4.84 -21.23 -3.60
N ILE A 9 4.65 -20.97 -4.89
CA ILE A 9 3.46 -21.40 -5.65
C ILE A 9 3.31 -22.92 -5.60
N MET A 10 4.40 -23.65 -5.86
CA MET A 10 4.39 -25.11 -5.82
C MET A 10 4.00 -25.65 -4.44
N LEU A 11 4.58 -25.10 -3.37
CA LEU A 11 4.27 -25.51 -1.99
C LEU A 11 2.83 -25.16 -1.60
N MET A 12 2.34 -23.99 -1.99
CA MET A 12 0.97 -23.55 -1.72
C MET A 12 -0.08 -24.36 -2.47
N SER A 13 0.25 -24.92 -3.61
CA SER A 13 -0.68 -25.72 -4.42
C SER A 13 -0.92 -27.13 -3.87
N GLN A 14 -0.19 -27.57 -2.85
CA GLN A 14 -0.31 -28.90 -2.25
C GLN A 14 -0.73 -28.77 -0.80
N SER A 15 -1.83 -29.39 -0.40
CA SER A 15 -2.39 -29.28 0.97
C SER A 15 -1.40 -29.68 2.07
N GLN A 16 -0.53 -30.67 1.80
CA GLN A 16 0.48 -31.16 2.77
C GLN A 16 1.61 -30.17 3.02
N THR A 17 1.88 -29.27 2.08
CA THR A 17 3.01 -28.31 2.14
C THR A 17 2.56 -26.85 2.14
N SER A 18 1.25 -26.60 2.12
CA SER A 18 0.69 -25.23 2.00
C SER A 18 1.09 -24.32 3.16
N GLU A 19 1.21 -24.83 4.39
CA GLU A 19 1.72 -24.03 5.52
C GLU A 19 3.18 -23.62 5.32
N LYS A 20 4.03 -24.48 4.76
CA LYS A 20 5.42 -24.14 4.42
C LYS A 20 5.46 -23.09 3.30
N GLY A 21 4.58 -23.21 2.32
CA GLY A 21 4.39 -22.22 1.27
C GLY A 21 3.98 -20.86 1.83
N LEU A 22 3.01 -20.84 2.76
CA LEU A 22 2.58 -19.62 3.45
C LEU A 22 3.73 -18.95 4.22
N ARG A 23 4.51 -19.70 4.98
CA ARG A 23 5.69 -19.16 5.69
C ARG A 23 6.69 -18.55 4.70
N GLY A 24 6.99 -19.23 3.61
CA GLY A 24 7.86 -18.71 2.55
C GLY A 24 7.32 -17.43 1.91
N MET A 25 6.00 -17.34 1.70
CA MET A 25 5.32 -16.14 1.19
C MET A 25 5.43 -14.99 2.20
N MET A 26 5.22 -15.25 3.50
CA MET A 26 5.39 -14.24 4.54
C MET A 26 6.84 -13.75 4.60
N ASP A 27 7.81 -14.65 4.63
CA ASP A 27 9.25 -14.31 4.67
C ASP A 27 9.70 -13.48 3.46
N ALA A 28 9.10 -13.73 2.30
CA ALA A 28 9.43 -13.01 1.08
C ALA A 28 8.78 -11.62 1.01
N TYR A 29 7.54 -11.48 1.46
CA TYR A 29 6.69 -10.33 1.13
C TYR A 29 6.23 -9.47 2.31
N GLN A 30 6.29 -9.96 3.58
CA GLN A 30 5.74 -9.23 4.72
C GLN A 30 6.27 -7.79 4.84
N SER A 31 7.58 -7.57 4.68
CA SER A 31 8.16 -6.23 4.82
C SER A 31 7.66 -5.27 3.74
N ARG A 32 7.63 -5.71 2.46
CA ARG A 32 7.16 -4.87 1.36
C ARG A 32 5.68 -4.54 1.48
N LEU A 33 4.85 -5.56 1.79
CA LEU A 33 3.40 -5.38 1.98
C LEU A 33 3.10 -4.50 3.20
N TYR A 34 3.85 -4.67 4.29
CA TYR A 34 3.71 -3.83 5.47
C TYR A 34 3.93 -2.35 5.14
N TRP A 35 5.02 -2.01 4.47
CA TRP A 35 5.29 -0.61 4.11
C TRP A 35 4.31 -0.07 3.07
N HIS A 36 3.84 -0.89 2.14
CA HIS A 36 2.77 -0.52 1.23
C HIS A 36 1.49 -0.15 2.01
N ILE A 37 1.06 -1.01 2.92
CA ILE A 37 -0.12 -0.79 3.78
C ILE A 37 0.08 0.44 4.67
N ARG A 38 1.27 0.61 5.29
CA ARG A 38 1.60 1.75 6.16
C ARG A 38 1.48 3.11 5.46
N ARG A 39 1.76 3.20 4.16
CA ARG A 39 1.57 4.43 3.39
C ARG A 39 0.09 4.76 3.17
N LEU A 40 -0.77 3.79 3.28
CA LEU A 40 -2.23 3.96 3.19
C LEU A 40 -2.85 4.14 4.57
N ILE A 41 -2.43 3.34 5.54
CA ILE A 41 -2.92 3.35 6.93
C ILE A 41 -1.82 3.85 7.85
N VAL A 42 -2.00 5.05 8.40
CA VAL A 42 -0.98 5.70 9.25
C VAL A 42 -0.79 4.99 10.59
N GLN A 43 -1.82 4.35 11.14
CA GLN A 43 -1.76 3.66 12.42
C GLN A 43 -1.04 2.32 12.29
N HIS A 44 0.02 2.13 13.12
CA HIS A 44 0.87 0.93 13.10
C HIS A 44 0.08 -0.36 13.33
N ASP A 45 -0.71 -0.38 14.40
CA ASP A 45 -1.46 -1.59 14.81
C ASP A 45 -2.47 -2.00 13.73
N LEU A 46 -3.22 -1.03 13.19
CA LEU A 46 -4.15 -1.29 12.08
C LEU A 46 -3.44 -1.77 10.80
N ALA A 47 -2.25 -1.26 10.52
CA ALA A 47 -1.48 -1.73 9.38
C ALA A 47 -0.99 -3.17 9.57
N GLN A 48 -0.66 -3.55 10.79
CA GLN A 48 -0.32 -4.95 11.12
C GLN A 48 -1.53 -5.87 11.00
N ASP A 49 -2.70 -5.45 11.48
CA ASP A 49 -3.94 -6.22 11.33
C ASP A 49 -4.28 -6.45 9.85
N VAL A 50 -4.21 -5.39 9.03
CA VAL A 50 -4.44 -5.49 7.59
C VAL A 50 -3.41 -6.38 6.90
N LEU A 51 -2.15 -6.36 7.33
CA LEU A 51 -1.12 -7.25 6.81
C LEU A 51 -1.45 -8.72 7.14
N GLN A 52 -1.87 -9.01 8.36
CA GLN A 52 -2.28 -10.33 8.79
C GLN A 52 -3.50 -10.82 7.99
N ASP A 53 -4.53 -9.99 7.86
CA ASP A 53 -5.72 -10.27 7.06
C ASP A 53 -5.37 -10.54 5.59
N THR A 54 -4.39 -9.81 5.05
CA THR A 54 -3.88 -10.02 3.69
C THR A 54 -3.32 -11.43 3.52
N PHE A 55 -2.49 -11.92 4.43
CA PHE A 55 -1.93 -13.27 4.36
C PHE A 55 -2.97 -14.36 4.60
N ILE A 56 -3.92 -14.13 5.52
CA ILE A 56 -5.06 -15.05 5.74
C ILE A 56 -5.87 -15.19 4.45
N LYS A 57 -6.24 -14.07 3.81
CA LYS A 57 -6.99 -14.06 2.54
C LYS A 57 -6.20 -14.67 1.39
N ALA A 58 -4.90 -14.40 1.32
CA ALA A 58 -4.03 -14.99 0.33
C ALA A 58 -3.99 -16.53 0.50
N PHE A 59 -3.88 -17.03 1.72
CA PHE A 59 -3.91 -18.46 2.00
C PHE A 59 -5.25 -19.09 1.61
N GLN A 60 -6.36 -18.51 2.07
CA GLN A 60 -7.71 -19.03 1.82
C GLN A 60 -8.09 -19.03 0.34
N ASN A 61 -7.62 -18.02 -0.42
CA ASN A 61 -8.00 -17.84 -1.81
C ASN A 61 -6.88 -18.27 -2.80
N PHE A 62 -5.85 -18.96 -2.33
CA PHE A 62 -4.72 -19.32 -3.19
C PHE A 62 -5.14 -20.17 -4.40
N ALA A 63 -6.16 -21.01 -4.26
CA ALA A 63 -6.72 -21.78 -5.38
C ALA A 63 -7.25 -20.90 -6.54
N GLN A 64 -7.55 -19.63 -6.28
CA GLN A 64 -8.00 -18.65 -7.28
C GLN A 64 -6.82 -17.94 -7.99
N PHE A 65 -5.60 -18.11 -7.49
CA PHE A 65 -4.40 -17.60 -8.13
C PHE A 65 -4.12 -18.37 -9.41
N LYS A 66 -4.46 -17.81 -10.57
CA LYS A 66 -4.37 -18.47 -11.88
C LYS A 66 -2.99 -18.40 -12.53
N ASN A 67 -2.01 -17.79 -11.85
CA ASN A 67 -0.66 -17.55 -12.39
C ASN A 67 -0.65 -16.73 -13.70
N ASP A 68 -1.68 -15.91 -13.90
CA ASP A 68 -1.80 -14.93 -15.00
C ASP A 68 -1.18 -13.57 -14.66
N SER A 69 -0.71 -13.43 -13.44
CA SER A 69 0.06 -12.29 -12.92
C SER A 69 1.19 -12.78 -12.03
N GLN A 70 2.16 -11.92 -11.75
CA GLN A 70 3.19 -12.21 -10.76
C GLN A 70 2.57 -12.38 -9.37
N LEU A 71 3.17 -13.24 -8.52
CA LEU A 71 2.68 -13.51 -7.17
C LEU A 71 2.58 -12.21 -6.35
N TYR A 72 3.59 -11.32 -6.44
CA TYR A 72 3.56 -10.04 -5.74
C TYR A 72 2.41 -9.15 -6.19
N THR A 73 2.06 -9.11 -7.48
CA THR A 73 0.95 -8.31 -8.01
C THR A 73 -0.38 -8.74 -7.40
N TRP A 74 -0.59 -10.04 -7.31
CA TRP A 74 -1.78 -10.61 -6.69
C TRP A 74 -1.85 -10.29 -5.19
N LEU A 75 -0.72 -10.41 -4.47
CA LEU A 75 -0.63 -10.04 -3.05
C LEU A 75 -0.86 -8.55 -2.82
N TYR A 76 -0.26 -7.68 -3.64
CA TYR A 76 -0.48 -6.23 -3.56
C TYR A 76 -1.94 -5.86 -3.81
N ARG A 77 -2.62 -6.55 -4.72
CA ARG A 77 -4.06 -6.35 -4.97
C ARG A 77 -4.88 -6.70 -3.72
N ILE A 78 -4.59 -7.82 -3.06
CA ILE A 78 -5.26 -8.18 -1.80
C ILE A 78 -4.98 -7.13 -0.74
N ALA A 79 -3.72 -6.79 -0.49
CA ALA A 79 -3.32 -5.82 0.52
C ALA A 79 -3.94 -4.44 0.31
N THR A 80 -3.97 -3.95 -0.93
CA THR A 80 -4.59 -2.66 -1.28
C THR A 80 -6.09 -2.69 -1.00
N ASN A 81 -6.79 -3.75 -1.39
CA ASN A 81 -8.22 -3.90 -1.15
C ASN A 81 -8.55 -3.94 0.35
N GLU A 82 -7.76 -4.68 1.15
CA GLU A 82 -7.93 -4.73 2.60
C GLU A 82 -7.70 -3.37 3.25
N ALA A 83 -6.63 -2.68 2.84
CA ALA A 83 -6.34 -1.34 3.34
C ALA A 83 -7.47 -0.34 3.01
N LEU A 84 -7.98 -0.36 1.77
CA LEU A 84 -9.10 0.51 1.36
C LEU A 84 -10.39 0.18 2.10
N GLN A 85 -10.70 -1.10 2.34
CA GLN A 85 -11.86 -1.51 3.14
C GLN A 85 -11.74 -1.01 4.57
N GLN A 86 -10.55 -1.12 5.17
CA GLN A 86 -10.31 -0.64 6.53
C GLN A 86 -10.44 0.88 6.62
N LEU A 87 -9.89 1.63 5.65
CA LEU A 87 -10.06 3.09 5.57
C LEU A 87 -11.53 3.50 5.42
N ALA A 88 -12.30 2.77 4.62
CA ALA A 88 -13.73 3.03 4.47
C ALA A 88 -14.51 2.79 5.77
N LYS A 89 -14.17 1.73 6.52
CA LYS A 89 -14.75 1.47 7.86
C LYS A 89 -14.42 2.60 8.83
N MET A 90 -13.16 3.04 8.88
CA MET A 90 -12.73 4.14 9.74
C MET A 90 -13.48 5.44 9.42
N LYS A 91 -13.59 5.82 8.13
CA LYS A 91 -14.34 7.00 7.70
C LYS A 91 -15.81 6.93 8.09
N LYS A 92 -16.42 5.74 8.03
CA LYS A 92 -17.82 5.53 8.45
C LYS A 92 -17.99 5.68 9.97
N MET A 93 -17.06 5.17 10.76
CA MET A 93 -17.07 5.30 12.22
C MET A 93 -16.85 6.76 12.64
N GLN A 94 -15.89 7.48 12.00
CA GLN A 94 -15.63 8.89 12.29
C GLN A 94 -16.81 9.82 11.95
N LYS A 95 -17.62 9.50 10.95
CA LYS A 95 -18.85 10.23 10.64
C LYS A 95 -19.96 10.01 11.68
N ALA A 96 -19.92 8.88 12.39
CA ALA A 96 -20.85 8.59 13.48
C ALA A 96 -20.44 9.25 14.81
N ASP A 97 -19.16 9.65 14.94
CA ASP A 97 -18.55 10.23 16.14
C ASP A 97 -17.97 11.62 15.77
N GLU A 98 -18.76 12.68 15.91
CA GLU A 98 -18.36 14.05 15.54
C GLU A 98 -17.19 14.61 16.38
N ASP A 99 -16.87 13.98 17.53
CA ASP A 99 -15.78 14.36 18.42
C ASP A 99 -14.38 13.86 17.97
N ALA A 100 -14.28 12.97 16.97
CA ALA A 100 -13.03 12.37 16.53
C ALA A 100 -12.19 13.23 15.57
N LYS A 101 -12.66 14.42 15.18
CA LYS A 101 -11.96 15.31 14.22
C LYS A 101 -10.57 15.79 14.67
N HIS A 102 -10.28 15.75 15.97
CA HIS A 102 -8.99 16.23 16.51
C HIS A 102 -7.84 15.20 16.48
N HIS A 103 -8.09 13.94 16.19
CA HIS A 103 -7.03 12.90 16.30
C HIS A 103 -6.21 12.72 15.02
N MET A 104 -6.75 13.08 13.86
CA MET A 104 -6.05 12.87 12.56
C MET A 104 -4.93 13.88 12.31
N GLN A 105 -4.92 15.04 12.96
CA GLN A 105 -3.86 16.05 12.81
C GLN A 105 -2.58 15.74 13.60
N ARG A 106 -2.62 14.84 14.58
CA ARG A 106 -1.46 14.51 15.45
C ARG A 106 -0.46 13.52 14.86
N LEU A 107 -0.82 12.79 13.81
CA LEU A 107 0.00 11.67 13.31
C LEU A 107 1.11 12.07 12.32
N VAL A 108 1.22 13.35 11.95
CA VAL A 108 2.29 13.86 11.08
C VAL A 108 3.50 14.38 11.87
N ALA A 109 3.39 14.49 13.22
CA ALA A 109 4.35 15.22 14.04
C ALA A 109 5.49 14.40 14.68
N ASP A 110 5.54 13.08 14.48
CA ASP A 110 6.39 12.22 15.32
C ASP A 110 7.74 11.78 14.72
N ASN A 111 8.19 12.39 13.61
CA ASN A 111 9.52 12.11 13.05
C ASN A 111 10.14 13.37 12.43
N ALA A 112 10.67 14.28 13.25
CA ALA A 112 11.41 15.43 12.77
C ALA A 112 12.83 15.43 13.36
N GLU A 113 13.81 15.13 12.54
CA GLU A 113 15.20 15.55 12.73
C GLU A 113 15.90 15.83 11.39
N HIS A 114 16.29 17.12 11.20
CA HIS A 114 17.27 17.72 10.27
C HIS A 114 16.98 17.89 8.75
N ASP A 115 17.56 18.91 8.11
CA ASP A 115 17.35 19.55 6.79
C ASP A 115 16.96 18.66 5.57
N ALA A 116 17.48 17.45 5.46
CA ALA A 116 17.01 16.44 4.48
C ALA A 116 15.61 15.92 4.81
N GLU A 117 15.18 16.06 6.04
CA GLU A 117 13.88 15.69 6.59
C GLU A 117 12.79 16.69 6.23
N GLU A 118 13.11 17.97 6.10
CA GLU A 118 12.10 19.01 5.78
C GLU A 118 11.46 18.75 4.42
N ILE A 119 12.26 18.43 3.40
CA ILE A 119 11.75 18.05 2.07
C ILE A 119 10.96 16.75 2.13
N GLN A 120 11.41 15.77 2.92
CA GLN A 120 10.68 14.51 3.10
C GLN A 120 9.36 14.72 3.84
N ILE A 121 9.32 15.58 4.84
CA ILE A 121 8.10 15.97 5.55
C ILE A 121 7.14 16.69 4.59
N LEU A 122 7.64 17.62 3.79
CA LEU A 122 6.83 18.31 2.78
C LEU A 122 6.28 17.34 1.74
N LEU A 123 7.09 16.38 1.27
CA LEU A 123 6.64 15.32 0.36
C LEU A 123 5.52 14.49 0.99
N GLN A 124 5.67 14.06 2.25
CA GLN A 124 4.64 13.29 2.95
C GLN A 124 3.34 14.10 3.10
N LYS A 125 3.45 15.39 3.48
CA LYS A 125 2.30 16.29 3.56
C LYS A 125 1.62 16.44 2.20
N ALA A 126 2.39 16.68 1.13
CA ALA A 126 1.89 16.79 -0.24
C ALA A 126 1.13 15.52 -0.67
N ILE A 127 1.69 14.34 -0.41
CA ILE A 127 1.03 13.05 -0.72
C ILE A 127 -0.30 12.91 0.01
N GLN A 128 -0.41 13.40 1.25
CA GLN A 128 -1.68 13.33 2.00
C GLN A 128 -2.78 14.21 1.40
N THR A 129 -2.44 15.27 0.67
CA THR A 129 -3.43 16.12 -0.02
C THR A 129 -3.98 15.52 -1.31
N LEU A 130 -3.33 14.49 -1.85
CA LEU A 130 -3.74 13.87 -3.11
C LEU A 130 -5.10 13.17 -3.02
N PRO A 131 -5.92 13.22 -4.08
CA PRO A 131 -7.07 12.33 -4.25
C PRO A 131 -6.64 10.87 -4.15
N GLU A 132 -7.52 10.03 -3.62
CA GLU A 132 -7.23 8.62 -3.30
C GLU A 132 -6.57 7.85 -4.47
N LYS A 133 -7.12 7.93 -5.67
CA LYS A 133 -6.57 7.25 -6.85
C LYS A 133 -5.17 7.74 -7.24
N GLN A 134 -4.93 9.06 -7.14
CA GLN A 134 -3.62 9.64 -7.41
C GLN A 134 -2.60 9.20 -6.37
N LYS A 135 -2.99 9.20 -5.08
CA LYS A 135 -2.16 8.74 -3.96
C LYS A 135 -1.77 7.26 -4.12
N LEU A 136 -2.73 6.39 -4.44
CA LEU A 136 -2.47 4.96 -4.67
C LEU A 136 -1.46 4.73 -5.79
N VAL A 137 -1.71 5.31 -6.95
CA VAL A 137 -0.80 5.16 -8.10
C VAL A 137 0.58 5.72 -7.79
N PHE A 138 0.64 6.90 -7.16
CA PHE A 138 1.90 7.54 -6.80
C PHE A 138 2.71 6.67 -5.84
N ASN A 139 2.09 6.19 -4.75
CA ASN A 139 2.78 5.38 -3.75
C ASN A 139 3.35 4.09 -4.34
N ILE A 140 2.56 3.36 -5.14
CA ILE A 140 3.01 2.10 -5.75
C ILE A 140 4.12 2.36 -6.78
N ARG A 141 4.01 3.44 -7.57
CA ARG A 141 5.03 3.76 -8.58
C ARG A 141 6.32 4.29 -7.97
N TYR A 142 6.22 5.17 -6.98
CA TYR A 142 7.36 5.88 -6.41
C TYR A 142 8.12 5.05 -5.38
N TYR A 143 7.42 4.40 -4.45
CA TYR A 143 8.06 3.66 -3.36
C TYR A 143 8.29 2.18 -3.66
N ASP A 144 7.36 1.56 -4.38
CA ASP A 144 7.43 0.14 -4.71
C ASP A 144 8.03 -0.10 -6.10
N GLU A 145 8.23 0.99 -6.89
CA GLU A 145 8.88 1.01 -8.21
C GLU A 145 8.21 0.10 -9.25
N LEU A 146 6.92 -0.23 -9.05
CA LEU A 146 6.22 -1.13 -9.96
C LEU A 146 5.90 -0.47 -11.30
N PRO A 147 5.98 -1.21 -12.43
CA PRO A 147 5.60 -0.70 -13.73
C PRO A 147 4.09 -0.44 -13.82
N PHE A 148 3.66 0.47 -14.69
CA PHE A 148 2.25 0.84 -14.82
C PHE A 148 1.34 -0.33 -15.23
N GLU A 149 1.88 -1.31 -15.94
CA GLU A 149 1.20 -2.54 -16.32
C GLU A 149 0.81 -3.37 -15.08
N GLU A 150 1.66 -3.42 -14.07
CA GLU A 150 1.38 -4.12 -12.81
C GLU A 150 0.46 -3.29 -11.90
N ILE A 151 0.68 -1.96 -11.83
CA ILE A 151 -0.22 -1.03 -11.11
C ILE A 151 -1.64 -1.13 -11.65
N SER A 152 -1.78 -1.22 -12.96
CA SER A 152 -3.06 -1.41 -13.66
C SER A 152 -3.80 -2.66 -13.16
N LYS A 153 -3.11 -3.77 -13.01
CA LYS A 153 -3.67 -5.03 -12.47
C LYS A 153 -4.00 -4.94 -10.98
N ILE A 154 -3.15 -4.27 -10.19
CA ILE A 154 -3.36 -4.09 -8.74
C ILE A 154 -4.59 -3.26 -8.47
N LEU A 155 -4.76 -2.14 -9.18
CA LEU A 155 -5.80 -1.14 -8.94
C LEU A 155 -7.04 -1.30 -9.82
N ASP A 156 -7.07 -2.28 -10.71
CA ASP A 156 -8.15 -2.49 -11.69
C ASP A 156 -8.47 -1.23 -12.50
N MET A 157 -7.42 -0.62 -13.05
CA MET A 157 -7.49 0.59 -13.88
C MET A 157 -6.72 0.38 -15.18
N SER A 158 -7.06 1.14 -16.24
CA SER A 158 -6.24 1.10 -17.46
C SER A 158 -4.82 1.65 -17.21
N VAL A 159 -3.85 1.16 -17.96
CA VAL A 159 -2.46 1.65 -17.93
C VAL A 159 -2.41 3.16 -18.21
N SER A 160 -3.22 3.64 -19.17
CA SER A 160 -3.33 5.07 -19.47
C SER A 160 -3.86 5.86 -18.27
N THR A 161 -4.88 5.35 -17.57
CA THR A 161 -5.41 5.96 -16.35
C THR A 161 -4.35 6.02 -15.24
N CYS A 162 -3.55 4.97 -15.06
CA CYS A 162 -2.45 4.97 -14.11
C CYS A 162 -1.42 6.05 -14.44
N LYS A 163 -0.98 6.14 -15.70
CA LYS A 163 -0.03 7.17 -16.16
C LYS A 163 -0.56 8.58 -15.93
N THR A 164 -1.81 8.84 -16.26
CA THR A 164 -2.48 10.13 -16.05
C THR A 164 -2.56 10.50 -14.56
N ASN A 165 -2.99 9.56 -13.70
CA ASN A 165 -3.05 9.79 -12.25
C ASN A 165 -1.66 10.07 -11.66
N TYR A 166 -0.63 9.36 -12.11
CA TYR A 166 0.75 9.60 -11.69
C TYR A 166 1.26 10.98 -12.10
N HIS A 167 0.98 11.40 -13.33
CA HIS A 167 1.34 12.72 -13.83
C HIS A 167 0.72 13.83 -12.97
N TYR A 168 -0.59 13.78 -12.75
CA TYR A 168 -1.27 14.78 -11.90
C TYR A 168 -0.82 14.72 -10.44
N ALA A 169 -0.50 13.53 -9.92
CA ALA A 169 0.05 13.43 -8.58
C ALA A 169 1.38 14.15 -8.45
N LYS A 170 2.30 13.94 -9.41
CA LYS A 170 3.60 14.63 -9.45
C LYS A 170 3.43 16.15 -9.52
N GLU A 171 2.60 16.63 -10.44
CA GLU A 171 2.36 18.06 -10.61
C GLU A 171 1.85 18.71 -9.31
N LYS A 172 0.89 18.07 -8.64
CA LYS A 172 0.37 18.57 -7.36
C LYS A 172 1.40 18.54 -6.24
N ILE A 173 2.23 17.50 -6.18
CA ILE A 173 3.31 17.39 -5.19
C ILE A 173 4.35 18.50 -5.44
N GLU A 174 4.77 18.69 -6.67
CA GLU A 174 5.75 19.72 -7.06
C GLU A 174 5.24 21.13 -6.72
N ASN A 175 3.96 21.42 -7.01
CA ASN A 175 3.32 22.67 -6.66
C ASN A 175 3.24 22.86 -5.15
N TYR A 176 2.81 21.84 -4.40
CA TYR A 176 2.73 21.89 -2.94
C TYR A 176 4.09 22.18 -2.31
N ILE A 177 5.14 21.48 -2.75
CA ILE A 177 6.51 21.70 -2.24
C ILE A 177 6.97 23.11 -2.57
N ARG A 178 6.76 23.59 -3.81
CA ARG A 178 7.14 24.95 -4.22
C ARG A 178 6.44 26.04 -3.39
N GLU A 179 5.19 25.85 -3.04
CA GLU A 179 4.39 26.81 -2.25
C GLU A 179 4.74 26.80 -0.75
N ASN A 180 5.27 25.68 -0.23
CA ASN A 180 5.53 25.51 1.19
C ASN A 180 7.02 25.38 1.56
N HIS A 181 7.92 25.35 0.56
CA HIS A 181 9.36 25.41 0.79
C HIS A 181 9.77 26.88 0.78
N GLU A 182 10.05 27.44 1.94
CA GLU A 182 10.68 28.76 2.05
C GLU A 182 12.12 28.65 1.58
N ILE A 183 12.46 29.36 0.49
CA ILE A 183 13.83 29.55 -0.01
C ILE A 183 14.53 30.61 0.83
#